data_6cbc5c6c7acf9fc948c1180e53255334
#
_entry.id   6cbc5c6c7acf9fc948c1180e53255334
#
_cell.length_a   1.000
_cell.length_b   1.000
_cell.length_c   1.000
_cell.angle_alpha   90.00
_cell.angle_beta   90.00
_cell.angle_gamma   90.00
#
_symmetry.space_group_name_H-M   'P 1'
#
loop_
_entity.id
_entity.type
_entity.pdbx_description
1 polymer ?
#
loop_
_entity_poly.entity_id
_entity_poly.type
_entity_poly.pdbx_seq_one_letter_code
_entity_poly.pdbx_strand_id
1 'polypeptide(L)'
;FRPFNRFFRRSSGRYEGAVSRALGRRGAVFAVYALLLVGAGVMFKAVPSGFIPVQDKLYIIAGVKMPEGASIERTDAVMKRMAAIAAEVEGVEHEVAFPGLNPLQFTNTPNNGVVFFSLKPFSDRKASAEAITAELNQRFSEIQEGFTFAFMPPAIQGLGNGSGWSLFVEDRTRLGYGELQNAVQAFQGAAAQTAGMGFPISSYQANVPQLDAEVDRVQAKAQGVPLTELFETLQTYLGSAYVNDFNMFGRTWQVIAQADAPFRDEVGDIANLRTRNSAGQMVPVGSMVDIRQTYGPDPVIRFNGYPAADLMGDADPRVLSSGQAMARVTELAQQVLPPGMAIDWSDLSYQQATQGRAALVVFPLAVVLAFLVLAALYESWTLPLAVILIVPMTLLSALLGVWLTGGDNNVFVQVGLVVLMGLACKNAILIVEFARELELQGKGIVEAALEACRLRLRPIIMTSVAFIAGTVPLVLSHGAGAEVRSVTGITVFAGMIGVTLFGLFLTPVFYVALRSLANRPLVSHAPAAPAAAVDA
;
A
#
# COMPACT_ATOMS: atom_id res chain seq x y z
N PHE A 1 47.89 -11.38 1.82
CA PHE A 1 47.36 -12.25 0.74
C PHE A 1 47.70 -13.75 0.90
N ARG A 2 48.86 -14.14 1.47
CA ARG A 2 49.23 -15.56 1.63
C ARG A 2 48.22 -16.38 2.47
N PRO A 3 47.73 -15.93 3.65
CA PRO A 3 46.72 -16.69 4.41
C PRO A 3 45.41 -16.78 3.68
N PHE A 4 44.96 -15.71 3.02
CA PHE A 4 43.73 -15.71 2.21
C PHE A 4 43.79 -16.71 1.03
N ASN A 5 44.90 -16.73 0.29
CA ASN A 5 45.10 -17.67 -0.82
C ASN A 5 45.18 -19.13 -0.34
N ARG A 6 45.69 -19.38 0.87
CA ARG A 6 45.73 -20.74 1.48
C ARG A 6 44.32 -21.17 1.92
N PHE A 7 43.58 -20.28 2.55
CA PHE A 7 42.19 -20.52 2.91
C PHE A 7 41.37 -20.83 1.67
N PHE A 8 41.48 -20.01 0.64
CA PHE A 8 40.72 -20.16 -0.60
C PHE A 8 41.06 -21.47 -1.33
N ARG A 9 42.33 -21.85 -1.42
CA ARG A 9 42.73 -23.14 -2.00
C ARG A 9 42.14 -24.34 -1.26
N ARG A 10 42.09 -24.31 0.09
CA ARG A 10 41.48 -25.37 0.90
C ARG A 10 39.94 -25.42 0.68
N SER A 11 39.32 -24.27 0.63
CA SER A 11 37.86 -24.18 0.38
C SER A 11 37.50 -24.68 -1.02
N SER A 12 38.27 -24.33 -2.05
CA SER A 12 38.09 -24.81 -3.42
C SER A 12 38.22 -26.34 -3.52
N GLY A 13 39.22 -26.95 -2.89
CA GLY A 13 39.36 -28.41 -2.91
C GLY A 13 38.25 -29.14 -2.15
N ARG A 14 37.75 -28.58 -1.03
CA ARG A 14 36.58 -29.12 -0.32
C ARG A 14 35.29 -29.00 -1.15
N TYR A 15 35.12 -27.88 -1.84
CA TYR A 15 33.98 -27.62 -2.73
C TYR A 15 33.98 -28.59 -3.91
N GLU A 16 35.11 -28.78 -4.60
CA GLU A 16 35.27 -29.72 -5.70
C GLU A 16 34.93 -31.17 -5.26
N GLY A 17 35.39 -31.60 -4.10
CA GLY A 17 35.06 -32.91 -3.53
C GLY A 17 33.56 -33.04 -3.15
N ALA A 18 32.92 -31.94 -2.73
CA ALA A 18 31.50 -31.93 -2.45
C ALA A 18 30.65 -32.00 -3.72
N VAL A 19 31.00 -31.22 -4.76
CA VAL A 19 30.35 -31.28 -6.08
C VAL A 19 30.53 -32.64 -6.74
N SER A 20 31.72 -33.23 -6.68
CA SER A 20 31.98 -34.58 -7.19
C SER A 20 31.09 -35.65 -6.53
N ARG A 21 30.92 -35.57 -5.21
CA ARG A 21 29.99 -36.46 -4.48
C ARG A 21 28.53 -36.23 -4.88
N ALA A 22 28.14 -34.97 -5.06
CA ALA A 22 26.78 -34.62 -5.52
C ALA A 22 26.51 -35.16 -6.93
N LEU A 23 27.49 -35.06 -7.84
CA LEU A 23 27.42 -35.62 -9.19
C LEU A 23 27.35 -37.15 -9.19
N GLY A 24 28.00 -37.84 -8.22
CA GLY A 24 27.89 -39.28 -8.03
C GLY A 24 26.53 -39.73 -7.47
N ARG A 25 25.78 -38.87 -6.79
CA ARG A 25 24.48 -39.14 -6.15
C ARG A 25 23.35 -38.29 -6.72
N ARG A 26 23.29 -38.13 -8.04
CA ARG A 26 22.34 -37.23 -8.74
C ARG A 26 20.90 -37.45 -8.30
N GLY A 27 20.45 -38.71 -8.15
CA GLY A 27 19.09 -39.03 -7.69
C GLY A 27 18.76 -38.42 -6.32
N ALA A 28 19.68 -38.51 -5.35
CA ALA A 28 19.50 -37.90 -4.04
C ALA A 28 19.45 -36.35 -4.13
N VAL A 29 20.29 -35.74 -4.99
CA VAL A 29 20.26 -34.28 -5.19
C VAL A 29 18.94 -33.82 -5.81
N PHE A 30 18.39 -34.56 -6.79
CA PHE A 30 17.07 -34.26 -7.36
C PHE A 30 15.95 -34.48 -6.34
N ALA A 31 16.03 -35.50 -5.47
CA ALA A 31 15.06 -35.68 -4.40
C ALA A 31 15.08 -34.52 -3.39
N VAL A 32 16.27 -34.05 -3.00
CA VAL A 32 16.41 -32.86 -2.15
C VAL A 32 15.88 -31.62 -2.87
N TYR A 33 16.19 -31.46 -4.15
CA TYR A 33 15.68 -30.34 -4.95
C TYR A 33 14.14 -30.35 -5.03
N ALA A 34 13.53 -31.52 -5.26
CA ALA A 34 12.07 -31.66 -5.25
C ALA A 34 11.45 -31.29 -3.88
N LEU A 35 12.09 -31.69 -2.77
CA LEU A 35 11.67 -31.29 -1.44
C LEU A 35 11.76 -29.77 -1.24
N LEU A 36 12.84 -29.14 -1.71
CA LEU A 36 13.01 -27.69 -1.66
C LEU A 36 12.01 -26.93 -2.54
N LEU A 37 11.59 -27.50 -3.69
CA LEU A 37 10.51 -26.96 -4.51
C LEU A 37 9.17 -26.97 -3.76
N VAL A 38 8.87 -28.07 -3.06
CA VAL A 38 7.68 -28.12 -2.18
C VAL A 38 7.80 -27.07 -1.08
N GLY A 39 8.99 -26.93 -0.47
CA GLY A 39 9.28 -25.88 0.49
C GLY A 39 9.06 -24.47 -0.05
N ALA A 40 9.46 -24.19 -1.29
CA ALA A 40 9.20 -22.90 -1.95
C ALA A 40 7.69 -22.65 -2.11
N GLY A 41 6.92 -23.66 -2.51
CA GLY A 41 5.47 -23.56 -2.61
C GLY A 41 4.79 -23.34 -1.25
N VAL A 42 5.28 -24.00 -0.19
CA VAL A 42 4.80 -23.79 1.18
C VAL A 42 5.12 -22.36 1.65
N MET A 43 6.35 -21.88 1.43
CA MET A 43 6.74 -20.52 1.81
C MET A 43 5.91 -19.46 1.07
N PHE A 44 5.61 -19.67 -0.20
CA PHE A 44 4.77 -18.76 -0.96
C PHE A 44 3.34 -18.64 -0.39
N LYS A 45 2.83 -19.68 0.25
CA LYS A 45 1.54 -19.66 0.96
C LYS A 45 1.65 -19.17 2.41
N ALA A 46 2.77 -19.44 3.06
CA ALA A 46 2.98 -19.09 4.47
C ALA A 46 3.28 -17.60 4.67
N VAL A 47 3.98 -16.95 3.70
CA VAL A 47 4.20 -15.50 3.73
C VAL A 47 2.89 -14.80 3.38
N PRO A 48 2.33 -13.99 4.29
CA PRO A 48 1.06 -13.33 4.04
C PRO A 48 1.16 -12.34 2.87
N SER A 49 0.07 -12.16 2.14
CA SER A 49 0.03 -11.20 1.04
C SER A 49 -0.08 -9.78 1.57
N GLY A 50 0.67 -8.85 0.99
CA GLY A 50 0.61 -7.42 1.23
C GLY A 50 0.57 -6.64 -0.07
N PHE A 51 0.49 -5.30 0.02
CA PHE A 51 0.53 -4.44 -1.16
C PHE A 51 1.65 -3.41 -1.05
N ILE A 52 1.42 -2.32 -0.35
CA ILE A 52 2.42 -1.29 -0.10
C ILE A 52 2.54 -1.10 1.40
N PRO A 53 3.73 -1.22 1.99
CA PRO A 53 3.90 -1.03 3.43
C PRO A 53 3.56 0.40 3.84
N VAL A 54 3.01 0.55 5.02
CA VAL A 54 2.81 1.86 5.66
C VAL A 54 4.17 2.51 5.84
N GLN A 55 4.25 3.82 5.62
CA GLN A 55 5.49 4.57 5.66
C GLN A 55 5.43 5.67 6.71
N ASP A 56 6.50 5.83 7.45
CA ASP A 56 6.70 6.97 8.32
C ASP A 56 7.07 8.21 7.49
N LYS A 57 6.12 9.14 7.39
CA LYS A 57 6.25 10.37 6.59
C LYS A 57 6.50 11.63 7.41
N LEU A 58 6.90 11.48 8.68
CA LEU A 58 7.10 12.58 9.62
C LEU A 58 5.83 13.36 9.97
N TYR A 59 4.65 12.79 9.73
CA TYR A 59 3.40 13.35 10.23
C TYR A 59 2.34 12.28 10.43
N ILE A 60 1.39 12.58 11.31
CA ILE A 60 0.22 11.76 11.64
C ILE A 60 -1.02 12.63 11.40
N ILE A 61 -2.09 12.01 10.94
CA ILE A 61 -3.39 12.64 10.78
C ILE A 61 -4.27 12.18 11.93
N ALA A 62 -4.92 13.13 12.61
CA ALA A 62 -5.94 12.81 13.59
C ALA A 62 -7.25 13.50 13.24
N GLY A 63 -8.34 12.87 13.58
CA GLY A 63 -9.67 13.40 13.36
C GLY A 63 -10.52 13.39 14.61
N VAL A 64 -11.52 14.25 14.62
CA VAL A 64 -12.61 14.20 15.58
C VAL A 64 -13.93 14.22 14.83
N LYS A 65 -14.85 13.33 15.22
CA LYS A 65 -16.25 13.34 14.80
C LYS A 65 -17.10 13.57 16.04
N MET A 66 -17.67 14.77 16.14
CA MET A 66 -18.59 15.15 17.18
C MET A 66 -19.99 14.58 16.88
N PRO A 67 -20.91 14.54 17.87
CA PRO A 67 -22.30 14.22 17.62
C PRO A 67 -22.92 15.07 16.53
N GLU A 68 -23.90 14.52 15.83
CA GLU A 68 -24.61 15.19 14.74
C GLU A 68 -25.23 16.50 15.25
N GLY A 69 -25.08 17.58 14.48
CA GLY A 69 -25.54 18.92 14.86
C GLY A 69 -24.62 19.67 15.84
N ALA A 70 -23.46 19.14 16.19
CA ALA A 70 -22.50 19.90 17.02
C ALA A 70 -21.95 21.13 16.27
N SER A 71 -21.82 22.24 16.99
CA SER A 71 -21.26 23.48 16.43
C SER A 71 -19.74 23.39 16.25
N ILE A 72 -19.22 24.26 15.38
CA ILE A 72 -17.78 24.35 15.10
C ILE A 72 -16.97 24.73 16.36
N GLU A 73 -17.53 25.55 17.26
CA GLU A 73 -16.88 25.97 18.51
C GLU A 73 -16.69 24.77 19.45
N ARG A 74 -17.65 23.85 19.50
CA ARG A 74 -17.52 22.62 20.27
C ARG A 74 -16.46 21.70 19.68
N THR A 75 -16.43 21.59 18.36
CA THR A 75 -15.41 20.83 17.64
C THR A 75 -14.02 21.40 17.88
N ASP A 76 -13.86 22.74 17.80
CA ASP A 76 -12.60 23.44 18.05
C ASP A 76 -12.11 23.23 19.49
N ALA A 77 -13.02 23.28 20.47
CA ALA A 77 -12.66 23.03 21.88
C ALA A 77 -12.09 21.62 22.10
N VAL A 78 -12.67 20.59 21.46
CA VAL A 78 -12.15 19.22 21.53
C VAL A 78 -10.81 19.12 20.81
N MET A 79 -10.65 19.75 19.65
CA MET A 79 -9.39 19.74 18.90
C MET A 79 -8.24 20.41 19.68
N LYS A 80 -8.51 21.51 20.38
CA LYS A 80 -7.53 22.13 21.30
C LYS A 80 -7.11 21.18 22.43
N ARG A 81 -8.03 20.36 22.92
CA ARG A 81 -7.70 19.34 23.91
C ARG A 81 -6.88 18.19 23.31
N MET A 82 -7.19 17.77 22.07
CA MET A 82 -6.36 16.80 21.34
C MET A 82 -4.94 17.34 21.13
N ALA A 83 -4.79 18.60 20.76
CA ALA A 83 -3.50 19.27 20.59
C ALA A 83 -2.71 19.31 21.91
N ALA A 84 -3.34 19.65 23.02
CA ALA A 84 -2.71 19.65 24.34
C ALA A 84 -2.23 18.25 24.76
N ILE A 85 -3.03 17.21 24.52
CA ILE A 85 -2.64 15.81 24.77
C ILE A 85 -1.45 15.41 23.89
N ALA A 86 -1.49 15.76 22.60
CA ALA A 86 -0.44 15.39 21.65
C ALA A 86 0.90 16.11 21.96
N ALA A 87 0.88 17.32 22.50
CA ALA A 87 2.08 18.04 22.91
C ALA A 87 2.86 17.34 24.04
N GLU A 88 2.21 16.47 24.83
CA GLU A 88 2.85 15.66 25.87
C GLU A 88 3.45 14.35 25.33
N VAL A 89 3.12 13.95 24.08
CA VAL A 89 3.60 12.71 23.48
C VAL A 89 5.01 12.90 22.93
N GLU A 90 5.96 12.06 23.37
CA GLU A 90 7.34 12.12 22.89
C GLU A 90 7.39 11.83 21.38
N GLY A 91 7.94 12.78 20.62
CA GLY A 91 8.10 12.64 19.17
C GLY A 91 7.14 13.51 18.34
N VAL A 92 6.11 14.07 18.92
CA VAL A 92 5.31 15.13 18.27
C VAL A 92 6.07 16.46 18.39
N GLU A 93 6.06 17.26 17.32
CA GLU A 93 6.78 18.54 17.25
C GLU A 93 5.84 19.73 17.18
N HIS A 94 4.92 19.69 16.19
CA HIS A 94 3.94 20.76 15.97
C HIS A 94 2.60 20.17 15.57
N GLU A 95 1.54 20.99 15.72
CA GLU A 95 0.20 20.66 15.23
C GLU A 95 -0.34 21.76 14.31
N VAL A 96 -1.18 21.35 13.37
CA VAL A 96 -2.02 22.24 12.55
C VAL A 96 -3.43 21.70 12.56
N ALA A 97 -4.37 22.48 13.10
CA ALA A 97 -5.75 22.07 13.30
C ALA A 97 -6.70 22.82 12.35
N PHE A 98 -7.66 22.08 11.78
CA PHE A 98 -8.70 22.58 10.88
C PHE A 98 -10.07 22.17 11.42
N PRO A 99 -10.68 22.97 12.34
CA PRO A 99 -12.04 22.72 12.79
C PRO A 99 -13.02 22.92 11.64
N GLY A 100 -14.03 22.05 11.56
CA GLY A 100 -15.01 22.07 10.48
C GLY A 100 -14.57 21.36 9.19
N LEU A 101 -13.41 20.72 9.17
CA LEU A 101 -12.94 19.93 8.03
C LEU A 101 -13.08 18.42 8.31
N ASN A 102 -13.80 17.71 7.46
CA ASN A 102 -13.91 16.26 7.52
C ASN A 102 -12.60 15.60 7.03
N PRO A 103 -11.91 14.80 7.86
CA PRO A 103 -10.62 14.21 7.48
C PRO A 103 -10.70 13.12 6.40
N LEU A 104 -11.88 12.51 6.21
CA LEU A 104 -12.06 11.41 5.25
C LEU A 104 -12.43 11.90 3.84
N GLN A 105 -13.19 12.99 3.75
CA GLN A 105 -13.72 13.51 2.48
C GLN A 105 -13.18 14.89 2.11
N PHE A 106 -12.50 15.56 3.02
CA PHE A 106 -12.05 16.95 2.88
C PHE A 106 -13.20 17.91 2.54
N THR A 107 -14.39 17.62 3.08
CA THR A 107 -15.58 18.48 2.99
C THR A 107 -15.76 19.29 4.26
N ASN A 108 -16.47 20.42 4.16
CA ASN A 108 -16.75 21.26 5.31
C ASN A 108 -17.98 20.73 6.07
N THR A 109 -17.78 20.30 7.30
CA THR A 109 -18.83 19.82 8.20
C THR A 109 -18.54 20.29 9.62
N PRO A 110 -19.42 21.08 10.29
CA PRO A 110 -19.11 21.72 11.57
C PRO A 110 -18.74 20.76 12.70
N ASN A 111 -19.30 19.55 12.68
CA ASN A 111 -19.08 18.52 13.69
C ASN A 111 -17.88 17.62 13.41
N ASN A 112 -17.06 17.93 12.43
CA ASN A 112 -15.81 17.23 12.14
C ASN A 112 -14.63 18.17 12.27
N GLY A 113 -13.45 17.60 12.54
CA GLY A 113 -12.21 18.35 12.54
C GLY A 113 -11.02 17.43 12.26
N VAL A 114 -9.98 18.00 11.65
CA VAL A 114 -8.72 17.29 11.37
C VAL A 114 -7.54 18.03 11.96
N VAL A 115 -6.61 17.28 12.55
CA VAL A 115 -5.34 17.80 13.07
C VAL A 115 -4.20 17.04 12.39
N PHE A 116 -3.24 17.76 11.86
CA PHE A 116 -1.99 17.20 11.36
C PHE A 116 -0.92 17.42 12.44
N PHE A 117 -0.35 16.34 12.95
CA PHE A 117 0.77 16.37 13.87
C PHE A 117 2.06 16.11 13.12
N SER A 118 2.96 17.09 13.05
CA SER A 118 4.32 16.86 12.56
C SER A 118 5.15 16.15 13.63
N LEU A 119 5.99 15.24 13.20
CA LEU A 119 6.86 14.47 14.07
C LEU A 119 8.28 15.04 14.02
N LYS A 120 8.98 14.91 15.15
CA LYS A 120 10.42 15.22 15.21
C LYS A 120 11.21 14.42 14.16
N PRO A 121 12.34 14.95 13.67
CA PRO A 121 13.21 14.25 12.75
C PRO A 121 13.57 12.85 13.27
N PHE A 122 13.83 11.92 12.36
CA PHE A 122 14.18 10.52 12.70
C PHE A 122 15.38 10.39 13.65
N SER A 123 16.33 11.36 13.61
CA SER A 123 17.48 11.41 14.52
C SER A 123 17.12 11.75 15.97
N ASP A 124 16.00 12.47 16.16
CA ASP A 124 15.64 13.13 17.42
C ASP A 124 14.51 12.41 18.16
N ARG A 125 14.02 11.30 17.59
CA ARG A 125 13.00 10.44 18.19
C ARG A 125 13.37 8.96 18.18
N LYS A 126 12.92 8.22 19.19
CA LYS A 126 13.11 6.76 19.28
C LYS A 126 11.88 5.98 18.83
N ALA A 127 10.68 6.53 19.07
CA ALA A 127 9.42 5.90 18.73
C ALA A 127 9.14 6.01 17.22
N SER A 128 8.62 4.95 16.61
CA SER A 128 8.11 4.98 15.22
C SER A 128 6.81 5.78 15.16
N ALA A 129 6.44 6.28 13.99
CA ALA A 129 5.15 6.96 13.80
C ALA A 129 3.97 6.06 14.15
N GLU A 130 4.06 4.74 13.89
CA GLU A 130 3.03 3.78 14.33
C GLU A 130 2.88 3.72 15.85
N ALA A 131 3.99 3.69 16.58
CA ALA A 131 3.96 3.68 18.05
C ALA A 131 3.37 4.97 18.61
N ILE A 132 3.73 6.13 18.03
CA ILE A 132 3.15 7.43 18.39
C ILE A 132 1.66 7.47 18.07
N THR A 133 1.24 6.96 16.92
CA THR A 133 -0.18 6.88 16.53
C THR A 133 -0.98 6.02 17.54
N ALA A 134 -0.42 4.89 17.96
CA ALA A 134 -1.06 4.02 18.96
C ALA A 134 -1.16 4.71 20.32
N GLU A 135 -0.13 5.43 20.77
CA GLU A 135 -0.14 6.21 22.00
C GLU A 135 -1.16 7.36 21.94
N LEU A 136 -1.22 8.09 20.81
CA LEU A 136 -2.22 9.12 20.60
C LEU A 136 -3.65 8.57 20.70
N ASN A 137 -3.93 7.43 20.02
CA ASN A 137 -5.25 6.80 20.10
C ASN A 137 -5.60 6.37 21.51
N GLN A 138 -4.64 5.84 22.27
CA GLN A 138 -4.86 5.47 23.66
C GLN A 138 -5.22 6.70 24.52
N ARG A 139 -4.48 7.81 24.41
CA ARG A 139 -4.75 9.03 25.16
C ARG A 139 -6.01 9.75 24.69
N PHE A 140 -6.30 9.73 23.39
CA PHE A 140 -7.51 10.32 22.83
C PHE A 140 -8.78 9.59 23.29
N SER A 141 -8.71 8.32 23.67
CA SER A 141 -9.85 7.57 24.21
C SER A 141 -10.39 8.15 25.53
N GLU A 142 -9.65 9.05 26.21
CA GLU A 142 -10.11 9.77 27.39
C GLU A 142 -11.09 10.91 27.03
N ILE A 143 -11.16 11.31 25.77
CA ILE A 143 -12.08 12.34 25.28
C ILE A 143 -13.43 11.70 25.01
N GLN A 144 -14.45 12.08 25.78
CA GLN A 144 -15.79 11.48 25.69
C GLN A 144 -16.80 12.34 24.92
N GLU A 145 -16.44 13.58 24.59
CA GLU A 145 -17.32 14.54 23.92
C GLU A 145 -17.54 14.23 22.45
N GLY A 146 -16.67 13.44 21.85
CA GLY A 146 -16.73 13.02 20.45
C GLY A 146 -15.86 11.81 20.18
N PHE A 147 -16.01 11.21 19.01
CA PHE A 147 -15.15 10.11 18.57
C PHE A 147 -13.85 10.68 17.99
N THR A 148 -12.75 10.45 18.67
CA THR A 148 -11.41 10.91 18.28
C THR A 148 -10.55 9.73 17.83
N PHE A 149 -9.75 9.95 16.82
CA PHE A 149 -8.90 8.91 16.22
C PHE A 149 -7.66 9.52 15.58
N ALA A 150 -6.59 8.74 15.52
CA ALA A 150 -5.37 9.07 14.79
C ALA A 150 -5.00 7.91 13.85
N PHE A 151 -4.46 8.23 12.68
CA PHE A 151 -4.05 7.26 11.67
C PHE A 151 -2.85 7.78 10.88
N MET A 152 -2.14 6.83 10.27
CA MET A 152 -1.01 7.15 9.41
C MET A 152 -1.47 7.69 8.06
N PRO A 153 -0.71 8.59 7.42
CA PRO A 153 -1.01 9.05 6.08
C PRO A 153 -0.96 7.91 5.05
N PRO A 154 -1.62 8.05 3.90
CA PRO A 154 -1.60 7.03 2.85
C PRO A 154 -0.18 6.80 2.35
N ALA A 155 0.16 5.56 2.00
CA ALA A 155 1.49 5.21 1.48
C ALA A 155 1.83 5.97 0.18
N ILE A 156 0.84 6.20 -0.68
CA ILE A 156 0.97 7.02 -1.89
C ILE A 156 0.02 8.21 -1.77
N GLN A 157 0.59 9.41 -1.83
CA GLN A 157 -0.19 10.64 -1.80
C GLN A 157 -1.10 10.73 -3.03
N GLY A 158 -2.39 11.06 -2.83
CA GLY A 158 -3.41 11.11 -3.87
C GLY A 158 -4.13 9.77 -4.14
N LEU A 159 -3.71 8.67 -3.50
CA LEU A 159 -4.41 7.40 -3.53
C LEU A 159 -4.98 7.06 -2.14
N GLY A 160 -5.96 7.85 -1.71
CA GLY A 160 -6.62 7.76 -0.41
C GLY A 160 -6.18 8.83 0.58
N ASN A 161 -6.89 8.89 1.71
CA ASN A 161 -6.71 9.92 2.74
C ASN A 161 -5.98 9.39 3.99
N GLY A 162 -5.87 8.06 4.12
CA GLY A 162 -5.18 7.42 5.25
C GLY A 162 -4.55 6.08 4.86
N SER A 163 -3.82 5.49 5.81
CA SER A 163 -3.33 4.11 5.72
C SER A 163 -4.46 3.11 5.98
N GLY A 164 -4.18 1.84 5.71
CA GLY A 164 -5.12 0.76 5.93
C GLY A 164 -5.99 0.45 4.70
N TRP A 165 -7.19 -0.07 4.95
CA TRP A 165 -8.14 -0.40 3.89
C TRP A 165 -9.25 0.64 3.79
N SER A 166 -9.74 0.88 2.56
CA SER A 166 -10.85 1.78 2.29
C SER A 166 -11.82 1.16 1.28
N LEU A 167 -13.12 1.38 1.52
CA LEU A 167 -14.20 0.87 0.69
C LEU A 167 -15.44 1.76 0.79
N PHE A 168 -16.38 1.53 -0.11
CA PHE A 168 -17.74 2.03 -0.02
C PHE A 168 -18.71 0.88 0.21
N VAL A 169 -19.68 1.08 1.11
CA VAL A 169 -20.89 0.24 1.21
C VAL A 169 -21.94 0.87 0.32
N GLU A 170 -22.36 0.17 -0.72
CA GLU A 170 -23.33 0.63 -1.72
C GLU A 170 -24.73 0.06 -1.44
N ASP A 171 -25.76 0.91 -1.44
CA ASP A 171 -27.15 0.49 -1.47
C ASP A 171 -27.61 0.36 -2.93
N ARG A 172 -27.51 -0.86 -3.47
CA ARG A 172 -27.86 -1.18 -4.87
C ARG A 172 -29.36 -1.38 -5.09
N THR A 173 -30.12 -1.57 -4.03
CA THR A 173 -31.57 -1.84 -4.07
C THR A 173 -32.43 -0.69 -3.56
N ARG A 174 -31.81 0.42 -3.16
CA ARG A 174 -32.47 1.62 -2.65
C ARG A 174 -33.30 1.34 -1.38
N LEU A 175 -32.69 0.67 -0.42
CA LEU A 175 -33.29 0.43 0.90
C LEU A 175 -33.46 1.73 1.70
N GLY A 176 -32.65 2.74 1.37
CA GLY A 176 -32.73 4.07 1.95
C GLY A 176 -31.56 4.42 2.87
N TYR A 177 -31.43 5.71 3.15
CA TYR A 177 -30.26 6.25 3.87
C TYR A 177 -30.15 5.74 5.32
N GLY A 178 -31.29 5.54 6.01
CA GLY A 178 -31.32 4.99 7.37
C GLY A 178 -30.83 3.53 7.43
N GLU A 179 -31.30 2.70 6.49
CA GLU A 179 -30.84 1.31 6.40
C GLU A 179 -29.36 1.20 6.04
N LEU A 180 -28.85 2.11 5.20
CA LEU A 180 -27.44 2.19 4.89
C LEU A 180 -26.64 2.54 6.16
N GLN A 181 -27.11 3.47 7.00
CA GLN A 181 -26.45 3.79 8.27
C GLN A 181 -26.45 2.61 9.23
N ASN A 182 -27.59 1.91 9.36
CA ASN A 182 -27.70 0.71 10.19
C ASN A 182 -26.70 -0.38 9.75
N ALA A 183 -26.60 -0.61 8.46
CA ALA A 183 -25.67 -1.57 7.89
C ALA A 183 -24.19 -1.20 8.14
N VAL A 184 -23.85 0.08 7.99
CA VAL A 184 -22.51 0.60 8.30
C VAL A 184 -22.17 0.40 9.77
N GLN A 185 -23.08 0.74 10.69
CA GLN A 185 -22.87 0.58 12.13
C GLN A 185 -22.73 -0.89 12.54
N ALA A 186 -23.56 -1.77 11.95
CA ALA A 186 -23.45 -3.21 12.18
C ALA A 186 -22.10 -3.75 11.68
N PHE A 187 -21.64 -3.30 10.52
CA PHE A 187 -20.32 -3.66 10.00
C PHE A 187 -19.18 -3.16 10.88
N GLN A 188 -19.24 -1.90 11.32
CA GLN A 188 -18.25 -1.31 12.25
C GLN A 188 -18.15 -2.11 13.55
N GLY A 189 -19.30 -2.48 14.13
CA GLY A 189 -19.37 -3.31 15.34
C GLY A 189 -18.77 -4.70 15.16
N ALA A 190 -19.03 -5.36 14.03
CA ALA A 190 -18.48 -6.67 13.70
C ALA A 190 -16.96 -6.61 13.46
N ALA A 191 -16.50 -5.59 12.75
CA ALA A 191 -15.08 -5.38 12.50
C ALA A 191 -14.31 -5.12 13.78
N ALA A 192 -14.84 -4.29 14.69
CA ALA A 192 -14.22 -3.99 15.98
C ALA A 192 -14.07 -5.23 16.89
N GLN A 193 -14.93 -6.25 16.71
CA GLN A 193 -14.85 -7.52 17.43
C GLN A 193 -13.89 -8.52 16.78
N THR A 194 -13.38 -8.20 15.60
CA THR A 194 -12.47 -9.09 14.86
C THR A 194 -11.02 -8.84 15.29
N ALA A 195 -10.34 -9.89 15.75
CA ALA A 195 -8.97 -9.80 16.23
C ALA A 195 -8.03 -9.21 15.16
N GLY A 196 -7.27 -8.20 15.53
CA GLY A 196 -6.32 -7.51 14.67
C GLY A 196 -6.93 -6.45 13.74
N MET A 197 -8.26 -6.24 13.77
CA MET A 197 -8.91 -5.13 13.08
C MET A 197 -9.22 -4.00 14.08
N GLY A 198 -8.88 -2.77 13.71
CA GLY A 198 -9.30 -1.58 14.43
C GLY A 198 -10.78 -1.25 14.18
N PHE A 199 -11.32 -0.28 14.92
CA PHE A 199 -12.67 0.24 14.69
C PHE A 199 -12.69 1.03 13.36
N PRO A 200 -13.49 0.62 12.37
CA PRO A 200 -13.55 1.35 11.11
C PRO A 200 -14.28 2.69 11.29
N ILE A 201 -13.82 3.68 10.56
CA ILE A 201 -14.34 5.04 10.60
C ILE A 201 -15.18 5.26 9.34
N SER A 202 -16.32 5.94 9.50
CA SER A 202 -17.17 6.40 8.41
C SER A 202 -17.52 7.87 8.62
N SER A 203 -17.50 8.63 7.54
CA SER A 203 -18.01 10.00 7.57
C SER A 203 -19.51 10.07 7.37
N TYR A 204 -20.13 8.98 6.95
CA TYR A 204 -21.56 8.92 6.62
C TYR A 204 -22.45 9.18 7.84
N GLN A 205 -23.44 10.03 7.64
CA GLN A 205 -24.46 10.41 8.63
C GLN A 205 -25.81 10.52 7.92
N ALA A 206 -26.85 9.84 8.43
CA ALA A 206 -28.19 9.86 7.83
C ALA A 206 -29.20 10.69 8.64
N ASN A 207 -28.91 10.98 9.90
CA ASN A 207 -29.86 11.62 10.82
C ASN A 207 -29.37 13.01 11.28
N VAL A 208 -28.75 13.76 10.37
CA VAL A 208 -28.30 15.12 10.70
C VAL A 208 -29.51 16.03 10.82
N PRO A 209 -29.65 16.79 11.93
CA PRO A 209 -30.72 17.78 12.07
C PRO A 209 -30.64 18.83 10.96
N GLN A 210 -31.75 19.03 10.27
CA GLN A 210 -31.87 19.96 9.15
C GLN A 210 -33.12 20.83 9.35
N LEU A 211 -33.11 22.00 8.71
CA LEU A 211 -34.27 22.86 8.59
C LEU A 211 -34.73 22.84 7.14
N ASP A 212 -35.97 22.41 6.94
CA ASP A 212 -36.63 22.49 5.65
C ASP A 212 -37.41 23.80 5.56
N ALA A 213 -37.07 24.62 4.56
CA ALA A 213 -37.67 25.93 4.32
C ALA A 213 -38.58 25.85 3.10
N GLU A 214 -39.85 25.53 3.30
CA GLU A 214 -40.84 25.45 2.24
C GLU A 214 -41.29 26.84 1.84
N VAL A 215 -41.02 27.25 0.60
CA VAL A 215 -41.38 28.58 0.08
C VAL A 215 -42.75 28.57 -0.57
N ASP A 216 -43.69 29.35 -0.01
CA ASP A 216 -44.96 29.65 -0.68
C ASP A 216 -44.75 30.66 -1.82
N ARG A 217 -44.57 30.14 -3.02
CA ARG A 217 -44.34 30.92 -4.23
C ARG A 217 -45.49 31.81 -4.63
N VAL A 218 -46.71 31.46 -4.24
CA VAL A 218 -47.90 32.26 -4.51
C VAL A 218 -47.91 33.48 -3.63
N GLN A 219 -47.64 33.32 -2.34
CA GLN A 219 -47.51 34.40 -1.39
C GLN A 219 -46.35 35.33 -1.74
N ALA A 220 -45.17 34.79 -2.08
CA ALA A 220 -44.02 35.59 -2.51
C ALA A 220 -44.41 36.48 -3.71
N LYS A 221 -45.08 35.94 -4.71
CA LYS A 221 -45.54 36.69 -5.87
C LYS A 221 -46.63 37.72 -5.50
N ALA A 222 -47.59 37.37 -4.63
CA ALA A 222 -48.63 38.31 -4.17
C ALA A 222 -48.04 39.50 -3.41
N GLN A 223 -46.97 39.30 -2.66
CA GLN A 223 -46.24 40.36 -1.93
C GLN A 223 -45.21 41.12 -2.83
N GLY A 224 -45.12 40.73 -4.09
CA GLY A 224 -44.17 41.32 -5.05
C GLY A 224 -42.72 41.01 -4.78
N VAL A 225 -42.41 39.92 -4.09
CA VAL A 225 -41.05 39.49 -3.75
C VAL A 225 -40.53 38.55 -4.84
N PRO A 226 -39.46 38.93 -5.57
CA PRO A 226 -38.76 38.03 -6.47
C PRO A 226 -38.15 36.86 -5.69
N LEU A 227 -38.27 35.63 -6.18
CA LEU A 227 -37.69 34.46 -5.52
C LEU A 227 -36.16 34.56 -5.41
N THR A 228 -35.54 35.20 -6.38
CA THR A 228 -34.07 35.45 -6.35
C THR A 228 -33.69 36.28 -5.13
N GLU A 229 -34.35 37.41 -4.86
CA GLU A 229 -34.12 38.23 -3.68
C GLU A 229 -34.36 37.46 -2.37
N LEU A 230 -35.39 36.61 -2.33
CA LEU A 230 -35.64 35.77 -1.17
C LEU A 230 -34.51 34.77 -0.91
N PHE A 231 -34.07 34.06 -1.95
CA PHE A 231 -32.99 33.08 -1.79
C PHE A 231 -31.64 33.77 -1.54
N GLU A 232 -31.35 34.92 -2.15
CA GLU A 232 -30.15 35.70 -1.86
C GLU A 232 -30.14 36.21 -0.42
N THR A 233 -31.29 36.60 0.11
CA THR A 233 -31.43 36.96 1.53
C THR A 233 -31.10 35.77 2.43
N LEU A 234 -31.74 34.62 2.22
CA LEU A 234 -31.48 33.41 3.00
C LEU A 234 -30.01 32.99 2.91
N GLN A 235 -29.46 33.00 1.70
CA GLN A 235 -28.05 32.66 1.48
C GLN A 235 -27.11 33.62 2.22
N THR A 236 -27.29 34.92 2.09
CA THR A 236 -26.39 35.92 2.68
C THR A 236 -26.43 35.87 4.19
N TYR A 237 -27.63 35.80 4.78
CA TYR A 237 -27.76 35.82 6.25
C TYR A 237 -27.38 34.49 6.90
N LEU A 238 -27.75 33.35 6.31
CA LEU A 238 -27.55 32.04 6.92
C LEU A 238 -26.31 31.34 6.37
N GLY A 239 -26.11 31.33 5.04
CA GLY A 239 -25.06 30.59 4.35
C GLY A 239 -23.82 31.41 4.03
N SER A 240 -23.85 32.72 4.25
CA SER A 240 -22.83 33.70 3.87
C SER A 240 -22.81 34.05 2.36
N ALA A 241 -22.31 35.25 2.07
CA ALA A 241 -22.05 35.74 0.73
C ALA A 241 -20.59 36.20 0.60
N TYR A 242 -19.89 35.66 -0.36
CA TYR A 242 -18.59 36.19 -0.75
C TYR A 242 -18.79 37.50 -1.48
N VAL A 243 -18.16 38.55 -0.94
CA VAL A 243 -18.31 39.90 -1.49
C VAL A 243 -17.14 40.27 -2.40
N ASN A 244 -15.90 40.10 -1.93
CA ASN A 244 -14.68 40.45 -2.67
C ASN A 244 -13.44 39.93 -1.93
N ASP A 245 -12.28 40.13 -2.55
CA ASP A 245 -10.96 39.92 -1.97
C ASP A 245 -10.21 41.22 -1.75
N PHE A 246 -9.30 41.23 -0.78
CA PHE A 246 -8.29 42.29 -0.64
C PHE A 246 -6.93 41.71 -0.28
N ASN A 247 -5.86 42.36 -0.69
CA ASN A 247 -4.49 41.96 -0.42
C ASN A 247 -3.93 42.76 0.77
N MET A 248 -3.50 42.05 1.82
CA MET A 248 -2.86 42.66 2.98
C MET A 248 -1.83 41.66 3.58
N PHE A 249 -0.70 42.19 4.05
CA PHE A 249 0.38 41.39 4.65
C PHE A 249 0.90 40.25 3.77
N GLY A 250 0.93 40.44 2.45
CA GLY A 250 1.41 39.41 1.49
C GLY A 250 0.45 38.24 1.28
N ARG A 251 -0.80 38.35 1.73
CA ARG A 251 -1.87 37.35 1.54
C ARG A 251 -3.11 37.98 0.95
N THR A 252 -3.89 37.18 0.24
CA THR A 252 -5.23 37.54 -0.21
C THR A 252 -6.25 37.14 0.86
N TRP A 253 -7.08 38.09 1.28
CA TRP A 253 -8.12 37.90 2.28
C TRP A 253 -9.49 38.04 1.63
N GLN A 254 -10.40 37.15 1.99
CA GLN A 254 -11.76 37.17 1.50
C GLN A 254 -12.63 38.05 2.42
N VAL A 255 -13.50 38.86 1.80
CA VAL A 255 -14.57 39.57 2.49
C VAL A 255 -15.85 38.73 2.37
N ILE A 256 -16.31 38.23 3.47
CA ILE A 256 -17.51 37.38 3.56
C ILE A 256 -18.52 38.11 4.43
N ALA A 257 -19.76 38.26 3.93
CA ALA A 257 -20.88 38.85 4.66
C ALA A 257 -21.80 37.74 5.17
N GLN A 258 -22.18 37.79 6.44
CA GLN A 258 -23.11 36.87 7.09
C GLN A 258 -23.81 37.58 8.23
N ALA A 259 -25.00 37.12 8.64
CA ALA A 259 -25.60 37.58 9.88
C ALA A 259 -24.73 37.22 11.09
N ASP A 260 -24.63 38.12 12.07
CA ASP A 260 -23.97 37.79 13.32
C ASP A 260 -24.77 36.71 14.10
N ALA A 261 -24.06 35.95 14.94
CA ALA A 261 -24.61 34.77 15.64
C ALA A 261 -25.97 35.01 16.32
N PRO A 262 -26.17 36.11 17.10
CA PRO A 262 -27.43 36.37 17.79
C PRO A 262 -28.66 36.59 16.87
N PHE A 263 -28.46 36.68 15.56
CA PHE A 263 -29.50 36.88 14.56
C PHE A 263 -29.76 35.64 13.70
N ARG A 264 -29.17 34.48 14.05
CA ARG A 264 -29.30 33.20 13.35
C ARG A 264 -29.10 31.97 14.24
N ASP A 265 -29.21 32.12 15.58
CA ASP A 265 -29.05 31.03 16.53
C ASP A 265 -30.36 30.31 16.84
N GLU A 266 -31.50 30.95 16.60
CA GLU A 266 -32.82 30.34 16.78
C GLU A 266 -33.56 30.16 15.45
N VAL A 267 -34.40 29.10 15.34
CA VAL A 267 -35.23 28.84 14.15
C VAL A 267 -36.15 30.04 13.85
N GLY A 268 -36.64 30.72 14.89
CA GLY A 268 -37.47 31.91 14.76
C GLY A 268 -36.79 33.10 14.09
N ASP A 269 -35.48 33.19 14.15
CA ASP A 269 -34.73 34.31 13.56
C ASP A 269 -34.84 34.32 12.03
N ILE A 270 -34.94 33.13 11.42
CA ILE A 270 -35.12 33.01 9.97
C ILE A 270 -36.42 33.67 9.51
N ALA A 271 -37.50 33.52 10.28
CA ALA A 271 -38.77 34.15 9.98
C ALA A 271 -38.70 35.68 10.09
N ASN A 272 -37.86 36.21 10.96
CA ASN A 272 -37.66 37.64 11.20
C ASN A 272 -36.75 38.32 10.16
N LEU A 273 -36.01 37.54 9.35
CA LEU A 273 -35.24 38.08 8.23
C LEU A 273 -36.16 38.85 7.27
N ARG A 274 -35.61 39.87 6.63
CA ARG A 274 -36.37 40.71 5.69
C ARG A 274 -35.76 40.69 4.33
N THR A 275 -36.60 40.47 3.31
CA THR A 275 -36.23 40.53 1.89
C THR A 275 -36.90 41.75 1.23
N ARG A 276 -36.36 42.21 0.12
CA ARG A 276 -36.90 43.39 -0.59
C ARG A 276 -37.91 42.96 -1.66
N ASN A 277 -39.08 43.62 -1.70
CA ASN A 277 -40.02 43.45 -2.80
C ASN A 277 -39.66 44.37 -3.97
N SER A 278 -40.39 44.20 -5.11
CA SER A 278 -40.19 44.99 -6.32
C SER A 278 -40.50 46.49 -6.15
N ALA A 279 -41.26 46.87 -5.10
CA ALA A 279 -41.50 48.25 -4.73
C ALA A 279 -40.46 48.83 -3.77
N GLY A 280 -39.42 48.09 -3.41
CA GLY A 280 -38.36 48.53 -2.48
C GLY A 280 -38.72 48.39 -1.00
N GLN A 281 -39.87 47.81 -0.67
CA GLN A 281 -40.29 47.61 0.73
C GLN A 281 -39.69 46.33 1.31
N MET A 282 -39.40 46.33 2.64
CA MET A 282 -38.87 45.19 3.34
C MET A 282 -39.98 44.30 3.87
N VAL A 283 -40.04 43.06 3.40
CA VAL A 283 -41.05 42.06 3.71
C VAL A 283 -40.44 40.96 4.59
N PRO A 284 -41.05 40.54 5.73
CA PRO A 284 -40.55 39.46 6.54
C PRO A 284 -40.58 38.12 5.78
N VAL A 285 -39.48 37.35 5.89
CA VAL A 285 -39.35 36.04 5.24
C VAL A 285 -40.39 35.05 5.75
N GLY A 286 -40.72 35.07 7.05
CA GLY A 286 -41.73 34.19 7.67
C GLY A 286 -43.13 34.38 7.14
N SER A 287 -43.44 35.45 6.35
CA SER A 287 -44.74 35.59 5.67
C SER A 287 -44.86 34.73 4.42
N MET A 288 -43.76 34.14 3.94
CA MET A 288 -43.67 33.42 2.66
C MET A 288 -42.96 32.06 2.80
N VAL A 289 -42.34 31.79 3.94
CA VAL A 289 -41.53 30.58 4.18
C VAL A 289 -42.02 29.90 5.45
N ASP A 290 -42.38 28.64 5.35
CA ASP A 290 -42.66 27.77 6.47
C ASP A 290 -41.40 26.93 6.79
N ILE A 291 -40.96 26.96 8.05
CA ILE A 291 -39.71 26.33 8.47
C ILE A 291 -40.04 25.17 9.39
N ARG A 292 -39.56 23.98 9.00
CA ARG A 292 -39.79 22.74 9.73
C ARG A 292 -38.49 22.09 10.07
N GLN A 293 -38.36 21.52 11.27
CA GLN A 293 -37.27 20.65 11.63
C GLN A 293 -37.46 19.29 10.96
N THR A 294 -36.39 18.82 10.32
CA THR A 294 -36.31 17.50 9.69
C THR A 294 -34.97 16.86 9.98
N TYR A 295 -34.78 15.64 9.51
CA TYR A 295 -33.53 14.92 9.60
C TYR A 295 -33.21 14.34 8.23
N GLY A 296 -31.95 14.38 7.86
CA GLY A 296 -31.51 13.88 6.57
C GLY A 296 -30.02 13.55 6.51
N PRO A 297 -29.58 12.90 5.44
CA PRO A 297 -28.18 12.61 5.23
C PRO A 297 -27.39 13.89 4.92
N ASP A 298 -26.16 13.97 5.47
CA ASP A 298 -25.21 15.04 5.17
C ASP A 298 -23.76 14.53 5.34
N PRO A 299 -22.98 14.46 4.23
CA PRO A 299 -23.36 14.63 2.85
C PRO A 299 -24.04 13.40 2.22
N VAL A 300 -24.75 13.58 1.12
CA VAL A 300 -25.22 12.47 0.28
C VAL A 300 -24.12 12.05 -0.67
N ILE A 301 -23.59 10.84 -0.45
CA ILE A 301 -22.52 10.26 -1.27
C ILE A 301 -23.11 9.26 -2.25
N ARG A 302 -22.56 9.25 -3.45
CA ARG A 302 -22.82 8.20 -4.45
C ARG A 302 -21.51 7.64 -4.96
N PHE A 303 -21.42 6.32 -5.00
CA PHE A 303 -20.31 5.60 -5.60
C PHE A 303 -20.86 4.67 -6.68
N ASN A 304 -20.26 4.64 -7.87
CA ASN A 304 -20.75 3.90 -9.03
C ASN A 304 -22.25 4.16 -9.36
N GLY A 305 -22.77 5.35 -9.00
CA GLY A 305 -24.18 5.74 -9.20
C GLY A 305 -25.15 5.28 -8.11
N TYR A 306 -24.72 4.46 -7.15
CA TYR A 306 -25.52 4.01 -6.01
C TYR A 306 -25.32 4.94 -4.80
N PRO A 307 -26.36 5.14 -3.95
CA PRO A 307 -26.14 5.72 -2.63
C PRO A 307 -25.12 4.88 -1.88
N ALA A 308 -24.14 5.54 -1.28
CA ALA A 308 -23.02 4.83 -0.66
C ALA A 308 -22.55 5.51 0.62
N ALA A 309 -21.93 4.73 1.50
CA ALA A 309 -21.24 5.19 2.68
C ALA A 309 -19.77 4.79 2.61
N ASP A 310 -18.87 5.73 2.85
CA ASP A 310 -17.44 5.49 2.95
C ASP A 310 -17.09 4.76 4.25
N LEU A 311 -16.12 3.87 4.18
CA LEU A 311 -15.55 3.18 5.32
C LEU A 311 -14.03 3.09 5.16
N MET A 312 -13.31 3.53 6.16
CA MET A 312 -11.87 3.38 6.26
C MET A 312 -11.52 2.66 7.57
N GLY A 313 -10.63 1.70 7.52
CA GLY A 313 -10.17 0.98 8.70
C GLY A 313 -8.71 0.59 8.58
N ASP A 314 -8.12 0.29 9.71
CA ASP A 314 -6.74 -0.19 9.79
C ASP A 314 -6.72 -1.60 10.37
N ALA A 315 -5.58 -2.27 10.23
CA ALA A 315 -5.31 -3.56 10.83
C ALA A 315 -3.93 -3.56 11.46
N ASP A 316 -3.79 -4.19 12.62
CA ASP A 316 -2.48 -4.37 13.25
C ASP A 316 -1.59 -5.28 12.36
N PRO A 317 -0.52 -4.75 11.76
CA PRO A 317 0.31 -5.50 10.82
C PRO A 317 1.01 -6.70 11.46
N ARG A 318 1.09 -6.74 12.80
CA ARG A 318 1.62 -7.87 13.56
C ARG A 318 0.65 -9.05 13.64
N VAL A 319 -0.65 -8.81 13.40
CA VAL A 319 -1.72 -9.82 13.47
C VAL A 319 -2.26 -10.14 12.08
N LEU A 320 -2.52 -9.11 11.27
CA LEU A 320 -3.11 -9.24 9.94
C LEU A 320 -2.33 -8.41 8.93
N SER A 321 -1.90 -9.04 7.84
CA SER A 321 -1.40 -8.28 6.68
C SER A 321 -2.54 -7.57 5.95
N SER A 322 -2.22 -6.58 5.09
CA SER A 322 -3.23 -5.85 4.33
C SER A 322 -4.12 -6.77 3.48
N GLY A 323 -3.54 -7.82 2.88
CA GLY A 323 -4.32 -8.80 2.11
C GLY A 323 -5.23 -9.66 2.97
N GLN A 324 -4.78 -10.05 4.17
CA GLN A 324 -5.61 -10.78 5.13
C GLN A 324 -6.72 -9.91 5.68
N ALA A 325 -6.45 -8.64 5.98
CA ALA A 325 -7.46 -7.67 6.42
C ALA A 325 -8.56 -7.51 5.36
N MET A 326 -8.20 -7.32 4.08
CA MET A 326 -9.18 -7.23 2.99
C MET A 326 -10.01 -8.50 2.83
N ALA A 327 -9.42 -9.68 2.99
CA ALA A 327 -10.15 -10.95 2.95
C ALA A 327 -11.17 -11.05 4.10
N ARG A 328 -10.79 -10.64 5.32
CA ARG A 328 -11.68 -10.59 6.48
C ARG A 328 -12.80 -9.57 6.32
N VAL A 329 -12.49 -8.38 5.81
CA VAL A 329 -13.48 -7.35 5.48
C VAL A 329 -14.51 -7.88 4.48
N THR A 330 -14.05 -8.59 3.44
CA THR A 330 -14.96 -9.20 2.45
C THR A 330 -15.86 -10.27 3.07
N GLU A 331 -15.30 -11.11 3.94
CA GLU A 331 -16.06 -12.14 4.67
C GLU A 331 -17.11 -11.52 5.60
N LEU A 332 -16.72 -10.50 6.38
CA LEU A 332 -17.63 -9.76 7.27
C LEU A 332 -18.75 -9.08 6.48
N ALA A 333 -18.45 -8.48 5.35
CA ALA A 333 -19.45 -7.84 4.52
C ALA A 333 -20.53 -8.82 4.03
N GLN A 334 -20.12 -10.04 3.66
CA GLN A 334 -21.05 -11.10 3.27
C GLN A 334 -21.95 -11.60 4.41
N GLN A 335 -21.46 -11.52 5.65
CA GLN A 335 -22.17 -12.00 6.83
C GLN A 335 -23.11 -10.95 7.43
N VAL A 336 -22.73 -9.68 7.36
CA VAL A 336 -23.38 -8.59 8.11
C VAL A 336 -24.28 -7.72 7.25
N LEU A 337 -23.87 -7.49 5.99
CA LEU A 337 -24.65 -6.58 5.11
C LEU A 337 -25.96 -7.23 4.66
N PRO A 338 -27.07 -6.49 4.67
CA PRO A 338 -28.35 -6.99 4.19
C PRO A 338 -28.32 -7.26 2.67
N PRO A 339 -29.19 -8.18 2.19
CA PRO A 339 -29.33 -8.42 0.76
C PRO A 339 -29.61 -7.13 -0.03
N GLY A 340 -28.86 -6.90 -1.08
CA GLY A 340 -28.96 -5.68 -1.90
C GLY A 340 -27.95 -4.61 -1.55
N MET A 341 -27.22 -4.74 -0.45
CA MET A 341 -26.02 -3.95 -0.19
C MET A 341 -24.77 -4.73 -0.56
N ALA A 342 -23.75 -4.01 -1.04
CA ALA A 342 -22.48 -4.59 -1.43
C ALA A 342 -21.34 -3.65 -1.04
N ILE A 343 -20.14 -4.21 -0.91
CA ILE A 343 -18.92 -3.41 -0.78
C ILE A 343 -18.25 -3.24 -2.14
N ASP A 344 -17.64 -2.08 -2.34
CA ASP A 344 -16.69 -1.86 -3.42
C ASP A 344 -15.43 -1.17 -2.87
N TRP A 345 -14.26 -1.65 -3.30
CA TRP A 345 -12.99 -1.16 -2.81
C TRP A 345 -12.67 0.20 -3.42
N SER A 346 -12.06 1.07 -2.63
CA SER A 346 -11.58 2.39 -3.06
C SER A 346 -10.07 2.54 -2.84
N ASP A 347 -9.51 3.59 -3.39
CA ASP A 347 -8.13 4.04 -3.14
C ASP A 347 -7.07 2.94 -3.38
N LEU A 348 -6.11 2.82 -2.47
CA LEU A 348 -5.08 1.78 -2.52
C LEU A 348 -5.66 0.37 -2.42
N SER A 349 -6.78 0.17 -1.72
CA SER A 349 -7.44 -1.13 -1.61
C SER A 349 -8.01 -1.60 -2.96
N TYR A 350 -8.55 -0.69 -3.76
CA TYR A 350 -8.95 -0.99 -5.14
C TYR A 350 -7.77 -1.43 -6.00
N GLN A 351 -6.63 -0.73 -5.88
CA GLN A 351 -5.41 -1.11 -6.59
C GLN A 351 -4.92 -2.49 -6.16
N GLN A 352 -4.94 -2.78 -4.87
CA GLN A 352 -4.57 -4.09 -4.33
C GLN A 352 -5.50 -5.20 -4.83
N ALA A 353 -6.81 -4.97 -4.84
CA ALA A 353 -7.81 -5.94 -5.28
C ALA A 353 -7.69 -6.25 -6.78
N THR A 354 -7.40 -5.23 -7.61
CA THR A 354 -7.33 -5.37 -9.07
C THR A 354 -5.96 -5.86 -9.56
N GLN A 355 -4.88 -5.38 -8.95
CA GLN A 355 -3.50 -5.67 -9.39
C GLN A 355 -2.86 -6.85 -8.67
N GLY A 356 -3.42 -7.34 -7.57
CA GLY A 356 -2.85 -8.42 -6.76
C GLY A 356 -2.61 -9.73 -7.53
N ARG A 357 -3.21 -9.90 -8.71
CA ARG A 357 -3.00 -11.04 -9.60
C ARG A 357 -1.93 -10.79 -10.67
N ALA A 358 -1.49 -9.57 -10.88
CA ALA A 358 -0.50 -9.23 -11.91
C ALA A 358 0.83 -9.95 -11.71
N ALA A 359 1.29 -10.08 -10.46
CA ALA A 359 2.51 -10.80 -10.13
C ALA A 359 2.50 -12.28 -10.54
N LEU A 360 1.33 -12.93 -10.50
CA LEU A 360 1.18 -14.33 -10.94
C LEU A 360 1.40 -14.51 -12.44
N VAL A 361 1.27 -13.44 -13.22
CA VAL A 361 1.50 -13.45 -14.67
C VAL A 361 2.89 -12.90 -15.00
N VAL A 362 3.28 -11.79 -14.37
CA VAL A 362 4.56 -11.10 -14.66
C VAL A 362 5.77 -11.97 -14.35
N PHE A 363 5.77 -12.68 -13.20
CA PHE A 363 6.90 -13.50 -12.81
C PHE A 363 7.15 -14.70 -13.76
N PRO A 364 6.14 -15.55 -14.09
CA PRO A 364 6.33 -16.60 -15.12
C PRO A 364 6.72 -16.04 -16.48
N LEU A 365 6.14 -14.92 -16.91
CA LEU A 365 6.50 -14.27 -18.17
C LEU A 365 7.97 -13.84 -18.18
N ALA A 366 8.46 -13.27 -17.09
CA ALA A 366 9.86 -12.89 -16.93
C ALA A 366 10.80 -14.11 -16.99
N VAL A 367 10.41 -15.24 -16.37
CA VAL A 367 11.16 -16.50 -16.44
C VAL A 367 11.20 -17.04 -17.88
N VAL A 368 10.06 -17.02 -18.59
CA VAL A 368 9.98 -17.44 -20.00
C VAL A 368 10.83 -16.54 -20.87
N LEU A 369 10.78 -15.23 -20.69
CA LEU A 369 11.61 -14.29 -21.44
C LEU A 369 13.11 -14.55 -21.22
N ALA A 370 13.53 -14.72 -19.96
CA ALA A 370 14.90 -15.05 -19.64
C ALA A 370 15.33 -16.39 -20.29
N PHE A 371 14.45 -17.40 -20.25
CA PHE A 371 14.68 -18.67 -20.91
C PHE A 371 14.87 -18.50 -22.43
N LEU A 372 14.00 -17.75 -23.11
CA LEU A 372 14.09 -17.52 -24.55
C LEU A 372 15.35 -16.76 -24.95
N VAL A 373 15.74 -15.74 -24.18
CA VAL A 373 16.99 -15.00 -24.40
C VAL A 373 18.20 -15.93 -24.28
N LEU A 374 18.23 -16.77 -23.24
CA LEU A 374 19.30 -17.74 -23.06
C LEU A 374 19.28 -18.83 -24.14
N ALA A 375 18.09 -19.27 -24.59
CA ALA A 375 17.95 -20.25 -25.68
C ALA A 375 18.50 -19.70 -27.00
N ALA A 376 18.24 -18.42 -27.29
CA ALA A 376 18.81 -17.74 -28.44
C ALA A 376 20.33 -17.56 -28.31
N LEU A 377 20.83 -17.23 -27.11
CA LEU A 377 22.27 -17.07 -26.86
C LEU A 377 23.06 -18.39 -27.01
N TYR A 378 22.50 -19.48 -26.51
CA TYR A 378 23.16 -20.78 -26.50
C TYR A 378 22.85 -21.65 -27.71
N GLU A 379 21.91 -21.22 -28.58
CA GLU A 379 21.39 -22.05 -29.70
C GLU A 379 20.98 -23.46 -29.22
N SER A 380 20.43 -23.55 -28.02
CA SER A 380 20.12 -24.80 -27.33
C SER A 380 18.94 -24.64 -26.40
N TRP A 381 18.08 -25.65 -26.29
CA TRP A 381 16.97 -25.70 -25.34
C TRP A 381 17.38 -26.30 -24.00
N THR A 382 18.44 -27.09 -23.92
CA THR A 382 18.85 -27.82 -22.71
C THR A 382 19.73 -26.98 -21.79
N LEU A 383 20.62 -26.16 -22.35
CA LEU A 383 21.50 -25.30 -21.54
C LEU A 383 20.76 -24.22 -20.73
N PRO A 384 19.79 -23.50 -21.31
CA PRO A 384 18.97 -22.57 -20.56
C PRO A 384 18.20 -23.20 -19.40
N LEU A 385 17.71 -24.44 -19.56
CA LEU A 385 17.05 -25.18 -18.49
C LEU A 385 17.95 -25.37 -17.28
N ALA A 386 19.24 -25.69 -17.49
CA ALA A 386 20.19 -25.85 -16.40
C ALA A 386 20.39 -24.54 -15.59
N VAL A 387 20.22 -23.38 -16.24
CA VAL A 387 20.29 -22.06 -15.61
C VAL A 387 19.00 -21.73 -14.88
N ILE A 388 17.84 -21.92 -15.51
CA ILE A 388 16.53 -21.50 -14.98
C ILE A 388 16.10 -22.37 -13.78
N LEU A 389 16.49 -23.64 -13.72
CA LEU A 389 16.17 -24.53 -12.60
C LEU A 389 16.68 -24.04 -11.22
N ILE A 390 17.58 -23.05 -11.20
CA ILE A 390 18.02 -22.42 -9.93
C ILE A 390 17.04 -21.39 -9.39
N VAL A 391 16.18 -20.82 -10.24
CA VAL A 391 15.27 -19.73 -9.89
C VAL A 391 14.34 -20.07 -8.70
N PRO A 392 13.71 -21.25 -8.61
CA PRO A 392 12.88 -21.58 -7.44
C PRO A 392 13.63 -21.55 -6.10
N MET A 393 14.93 -21.84 -6.11
CA MET A 393 15.75 -21.79 -4.89
C MET A 393 16.00 -20.36 -4.42
N THR A 394 16.04 -19.42 -5.36
CA THR A 394 16.13 -17.98 -5.01
C THR A 394 14.85 -17.49 -4.38
N LEU A 395 13.70 -17.92 -4.91
CA LEU A 395 12.38 -17.62 -4.35
C LEU A 395 12.25 -18.16 -2.92
N LEU A 396 12.62 -19.43 -2.70
CA LEU A 396 12.60 -20.04 -1.37
C LEU A 396 13.41 -19.21 -0.38
N SER A 397 14.64 -18.85 -0.73
CA SER A 397 15.54 -18.14 0.18
C SER A 397 15.09 -16.70 0.45
N ALA A 398 14.60 -16.02 -0.57
CA ALA A 398 14.08 -14.66 -0.44
C ALA A 398 12.83 -14.63 0.45
N LEU A 399 11.85 -15.52 0.19
CA LEU A 399 10.63 -15.62 0.98
C LEU A 399 10.91 -16.07 2.42
N LEU A 400 11.90 -16.95 2.62
CA LEU A 400 12.35 -17.31 3.96
C LEU A 400 12.92 -16.09 4.72
N GLY A 401 13.70 -15.25 4.06
CA GLY A 401 14.21 -14.01 4.63
C GLY A 401 13.09 -13.04 5.01
N VAL A 402 12.10 -12.86 4.14
CA VAL A 402 10.93 -12.03 4.41
C VAL A 402 10.12 -12.59 5.58
N TRP A 403 9.89 -13.90 5.63
CA TRP A 403 9.16 -14.56 6.70
C TRP A 403 9.87 -14.44 8.06
N LEU A 404 11.19 -14.63 8.10
CA LEU A 404 12.01 -14.52 9.32
C LEU A 404 12.02 -13.11 9.92
N THR A 405 11.81 -12.10 9.09
CA THR A 405 11.71 -10.69 9.52
C THR A 405 10.29 -10.25 9.82
N GLY A 406 9.30 -11.15 9.73
CA GLY A 406 7.88 -10.83 9.96
C GLY A 406 7.25 -10.00 8.85
N GLY A 407 7.88 -9.94 7.67
CA GLY A 407 7.37 -9.19 6.53
C GLY A 407 6.28 -9.92 5.75
N ASP A 408 5.65 -9.21 4.82
CA ASP A 408 4.63 -9.69 3.91
C ASP A 408 5.13 -9.72 2.44
N ASN A 409 4.45 -10.49 1.59
CA ASN A 409 4.73 -10.54 0.15
C ASN A 409 4.06 -9.36 -0.56
N ASN A 410 4.65 -8.19 -0.43
CA ASN A 410 4.20 -6.95 -1.04
C ASN A 410 4.85 -6.70 -2.42
N VAL A 411 4.46 -5.61 -3.08
CA VAL A 411 4.96 -5.25 -4.42
C VAL A 411 6.50 -5.13 -4.45
N PHE A 412 7.12 -4.61 -3.40
CA PHE A 412 8.58 -4.44 -3.34
C PHE A 412 9.32 -5.76 -3.16
N VAL A 413 8.74 -6.72 -2.44
CA VAL A 413 9.23 -8.11 -2.39
C VAL A 413 9.17 -8.70 -3.80
N GLN A 414 8.04 -8.56 -4.51
CA GLN A 414 7.85 -9.10 -5.86
C GLN A 414 8.84 -8.51 -6.86
N VAL A 415 9.10 -7.20 -6.82
CA VAL A 415 10.15 -6.55 -7.60
C VAL A 415 11.52 -7.14 -7.24
N GLY A 416 11.82 -7.33 -5.96
CA GLY A 416 13.03 -7.98 -5.49
C GLY A 416 13.20 -9.40 -6.04
N LEU A 417 12.12 -10.20 -6.12
CA LEU A 417 12.14 -11.55 -6.70
C LEU A 417 12.47 -11.55 -8.20
N VAL A 418 11.94 -10.57 -8.96
CA VAL A 418 12.26 -10.43 -10.39
C VAL A 418 13.74 -10.06 -10.58
N VAL A 419 14.27 -9.13 -9.78
CA VAL A 419 15.69 -8.76 -9.80
C VAL A 419 16.58 -9.97 -9.46
N LEU A 420 16.20 -10.72 -8.43
CA LEU A 420 16.92 -11.93 -8.01
C LEU A 420 16.98 -13.01 -9.09
N MET A 421 15.95 -13.15 -9.91
CA MET A 421 15.95 -14.07 -11.03
C MET A 421 17.11 -13.77 -12.00
N GLY A 422 17.30 -12.50 -12.36
CA GLY A 422 18.43 -12.10 -13.21
C GLY A 422 19.79 -12.37 -12.56
N LEU A 423 19.91 -12.11 -11.25
CA LEU A 423 21.14 -12.36 -10.51
C LEU A 423 21.44 -13.85 -10.34
N ALA A 424 20.41 -14.68 -10.18
CA ALA A 424 20.53 -16.14 -10.13
C ALA A 424 21.07 -16.70 -11.45
N CYS A 425 20.47 -16.26 -12.56
CA CYS A 425 20.92 -16.67 -13.90
C CYS A 425 22.40 -16.31 -14.12
N LYS A 426 22.86 -15.13 -13.68
CA LYS A 426 24.26 -14.71 -13.81
C LYS A 426 25.24 -15.71 -13.22
N ASN A 427 25.01 -16.19 -12.00
CA ASN A 427 25.89 -17.15 -11.33
C ASN A 427 25.89 -18.52 -12.04
N ALA A 428 24.71 -18.97 -12.47
CA ALA A 428 24.58 -20.23 -13.21
C ALA A 428 25.22 -20.17 -14.59
N ILE A 429 25.05 -19.05 -15.32
CA ILE A 429 25.66 -18.80 -16.64
C ILE A 429 27.17 -18.97 -16.56
N LEU A 430 27.83 -18.40 -15.54
CA LEU A 430 29.28 -18.49 -15.38
C LEU A 430 29.81 -19.93 -15.29
N ILE A 431 29.04 -20.84 -14.71
CA ILE A 431 29.40 -22.26 -14.61
C ILE A 431 29.09 -22.96 -15.93
N VAL A 432 27.87 -22.79 -16.45
CA VAL A 432 27.36 -23.47 -17.65
C VAL A 432 28.20 -23.11 -18.89
N GLU A 433 28.51 -21.84 -19.09
CA GLU A 433 29.29 -21.37 -20.24
C GLU A 433 30.71 -21.93 -20.21
N PHE A 434 31.35 -21.89 -19.05
CA PHE A 434 32.70 -22.42 -18.93
C PHE A 434 32.76 -23.94 -19.07
N ALA A 435 31.74 -24.64 -18.52
CA ALA A 435 31.63 -26.09 -18.73
C ALA A 435 31.41 -26.46 -20.21
N ARG A 436 30.56 -25.66 -20.91
CA ARG A 436 30.35 -25.81 -22.36
C ARG A 436 31.65 -25.61 -23.16
N GLU A 437 32.41 -24.56 -22.83
CA GLU A 437 33.67 -24.28 -23.50
C GLU A 437 34.69 -25.42 -23.33
N LEU A 438 34.81 -25.95 -22.09
CA LEU A 438 35.67 -27.09 -21.80
C LEU A 438 35.21 -28.39 -22.50
N GLU A 439 33.91 -28.60 -22.63
CA GLU A 439 33.34 -29.72 -23.38
C GLU A 439 33.65 -29.61 -24.87
N LEU A 440 33.58 -28.39 -25.46
CA LEU A 440 33.99 -28.13 -26.87
C LEU A 440 35.48 -28.36 -27.09
N GLN A 441 36.32 -28.20 -26.06
CA GLN A 441 37.75 -28.54 -26.11
C GLN A 441 38.02 -30.05 -25.97
N GLY A 442 36.98 -30.88 -25.91
CA GLY A 442 37.07 -32.35 -25.91
C GLY A 442 37.08 -32.99 -24.52
N LYS A 443 36.80 -32.26 -23.42
CA LYS A 443 36.69 -32.86 -22.09
C LYS A 443 35.36 -33.57 -21.92
N GLY A 444 35.36 -34.61 -21.06
CA GLY A 444 34.12 -35.29 -20.70
C GLY A 444 33.17 -34.38 -19.91
N ILE A 445 31.83 -34.56 -20.05
CA ILE A 445 30.79 -33.70 -19.46
C ILE A 445 31.01 -33.50 -17.94
N VAL A 446 31.33 -34.57 -17.19
CA VAL A 446 31.54 -34.51 -15.74
C VAL A 446 32.84 -33.77 -15.38
N GLU A 447 33.90 -34.04 -16.15
CA GLU A 447 35.21 -33.39 -15.97
C GLU A 447 35.13 -31.90 -16.27
N ALA A 448 34.48 -31.53 -17.38
CA ALA A 448 34.24 -30.14 -17.80
C ALA A 448 33.46 -29.37 -16.73
N ALA A 449 32.40 -29.97 -16.16
CA ALA A 449 31.62 -29.36 -15.09
C ALA A 449 32.42 -29.14 -13.80
N LEU A 450 33.22 -30.14 -13.37
CA LEU A 450 34.07 -30.04 -12.17
C LEU A 450 35.17 -28.96 -12.33
N GLU A 451 35.80 -28.92 -13.47
CA GLU A 451 36.84 -27.93 -13.76
C GLU A 451 36.26 -26.51 -13.87
N ALA A 452 35.12 -26.36 -14.52
CA ALA A 452 34.39 -25.08 -14.57
C ALA A 452 34.06 -24.59 -13.14
N CYS A 453 33.56 -25.47 -12.27
CA CYS A 453 33.29 -25.15 -10.88
C CYS A 453 34.55 -24.69 -10.15
N ARG A 454 35.67 -25.36 -10.33
CA ARG A 454 36.96 -25.02 -9.70
C ARG A 454 37.46 -23.64 -10.16
N LEU A 455 37.40 -23.35 -11.45
CA LEU A 455 37.94 -22.12 -12.02
C LEU A 455 37.01 -20.93 -11.74
N ARG A 456 35.71 -21.13 -11.72
CA ARG A 456 34.71 -20.07 -11.54
C ARG A 456 34.29 -19.83 -10.10
N LEU A 457 34.68 -20.69 -9.13
CA LEU A 457 34.33 -20.51 -7.72
C LEU A 457 34.75 -19.13 -7.18
N ARG A 458 35.98 -18.70 -7.48
CA ARG A 458 36.49 -17.42 -6.98
C ARG A 458 35.71 -16.20 -7.53
N PRO A 459 35.52 -16.05 -8.83
CA PRO A 459 34.71 -14.97 -9.39
C PRO A 459 33.27 -14.94 -8.85
N ILE A 460 32.62 -16.11 -8.73
CA ILE A 460 31.24 -16.21 -8.24
C ILE A 460 31.15 -15.76 -6.77
N ILE A 461 32.02 -16.27 -5.90
CA ILE A 461 31.99 -15.86 -4.48
C ILE A 461 32.33 -14.38 -4.34
N MET A 462 33.33 -13.86 -5.06
CA MET A 462 33.68 -12.44 -4.98
C MET A 462 32.52 -11.53 -5.40
N THR A 463 31.84 -11.84 -6.51
CA THR A 463 30.70 -11.03 -6.96
C THR A 463 29.49 -11.18 -6.05
N SER A 464 29.22 -12.37 -5.53
CA SER A 464 28.12 -12.61 -4.58
C SER A 464 28.35 -11.88 -3.26
N VAL A 465 29.54 -11.98 -2.67
CA VAL A 465 29.86 -11.29 -1.42
C VAL A 465 29.83 -9.76 -1.59
N ALA A 466 30.35 -9.25 -2.71
CA ALA A 466 30.30 -7.82 -3.00
C ALA A 466 28.86 -7.32 -3.12
N PHE A 467 27.98 -8.10 -3.79
CA PHE A 467 26.57 -7.75 -3.94
C PHE A 467 25.82 -7.84 -2.61
N ILE A 468 26.00 -8.93 -1.85
CA ILE A 468 25.41 -9.10 -0.51
C ILE A 468 25.83 -7.94 0.40
N ALA A 469 27.13 -7.60 0.44
CA ALA A 469 27.62 -6.48 1.23
C ALA A 469 27.04 -5.14 0.76
N GLY A 470 26.84 -4.96 -0.55
CA GLY A 470 26.20 -3.77 -1.13
C GLY A 470 24.71 -3.63 -0.77
N THR A 471 24.01 -4.72 -0.42
CA THR A 471 22.60 -4.67 0.02
C THR A 471 22.44 -4.44 1.53
N VAL A 472 23.49 -4.62 2.35
CA VAL A 472 23.43 -4.38 3.81
C VAL A 472 22.92 -2.99 4.18
N PRO A 473 23.35 -1.88 3.53
CA PRO A 473 22.80 -0.55 3.82
C PRO A 473 21.30 -0.43 3.57
N LEU A 474 20.76 -1.19 2.60
CA LEU A 474 19.32 -1.22 2.35
C LEU A 474 18.57 -1.97 3.46
N VAL A 475 19.11 -3.10 3.92
CA VAL A 475 18.55 -3.88 5.04
C VAL A 475 18.51 -3.06 6.32
N LEU A 476 19.58 -2.31 6.58
CA LEU A 476 19.76 -1.47 7.77
C LEU A 476 19.28 -0.03 7.56
N SER A 477 18.46 0.23 6.54
CA SER A 477 18.00 1.58 6.23
C SER A 477 17.15 2.16 7.35
N HIS A 478 17.34 3.46 7.62
CA HIS A 478 16.56 4.25 8.55
C HIS A 478 16.10 5.55 7.88
N GLY A 479 15.11 6.21 8.45
CA GLY A 479 14.58 7.48 7.93
C GLY A 479 13.52 7.31 6.87
N ALA A 480 13.20 8.38 6.15
CA ALA A 480 12.09 8.43 5.18
C ALA A 480 12.18 7.31 4.13
N GLY A 481 11.11 6.54 3.96
CA GLY A 481 11.02 5.40 3.03
C GLY A 481 11.92 4.21 3.39
N ALA A 482 12.35 4.11 4.65
CA ALA A 482 13.12 2.98 5.15
C ALA A 482 12.37 1.66 5.02
N GLU A 483 11.06 1.66 5.21
CA GLU A 483 10.19 0.50 5.14
C GLU A 483 10.28 -0.17 3.75
N VAL A 484 10.20 0.63 2.69
CA VAL A 484 10.31 0.15 1.30
C VAL A 484 11.72 -0.36 0.98
N ARG A 485 12.74 0.42 1.38
CA ARG A 485 14.14 0.06 1.13
C ARG A 485 14.55 -1.19 1.89
N SER A 486 14.15 -1.32 3.16
CA SER A 486 14.46 -2.46 4.01
C SER A 486 13.83 -3.74 3.47
N VAL A 487 12.56 -3.71 3.11
CA VAL A 487 11.85 -4.88 2.55
C VAL A 487 12.51 -5.36 1.25
N THR A 488 12.83 -4.44 0.32
CA THR A 488 13.55 -4.78 -0.90
C THR A 488 14.95 -5.30 -0.58
N GLY A 489 15.65 -4.65 0.36
CA GLY A 489 16.98 -5.05 0.82
C GLY A 489 17.00 -6.45 1.41
N ILE A 490 16.08 -6.79 2.31
CA ILE A 490 15.93 -8.12 2.93
C ILE A 490 15.68 -9.19 1.88
N THR A 491 14.76 -8.92 0.94
CA THR A 491 14.42 -9.85 -0.14
C THR A 491 15.64 -10.21 -0.97
N VAL A 492 16.38 -9.17 -1.43
CA VAL A 492 17.54 -9.37 -2.28
C VAL A 492 18.72 -9.95 -1.50
N PHE A 493 18.95 -9.52 -0.27
CA PHE A 493 19.99 -10.04 0.61
C PHE A 493 19.84 -11.54 0.88
N ALA A 494 18.66 -11.96 1.36
CA ALA A 494 18.38 -13.36 1.66
C ALA A 494 18.38 -14.23 0.38
N GLY A 495 17.79 -13.71 -0.70
CA GLY A 495 17.81 -14.37 -1.99
C GLY A 495 19.22 -14.59 -2.54
N MET A 496 20.11 -13.60 -2.44
CA MET A 496 21.49 -13.72 -2.92
C MET A 496 22.31 -14.72 -2.11
N ILE A 497 22.06 -14.85 -0.80
CA ILE A 497 22.68 -15.91 0.00
C ILE A 497 22.26 -17.27 -0.55
N GLY A 498 20.94 -17.46 -0.80
CA GLY A 498 20.41 -18.69 -1.35
C GLY A 498 20.92 -18.97 -2.77
N VAL A 499 20.93 -17.97 -3.64
CA VAL A 499 21.49 -18.09 -5.00
C VAL A 499 22.94 -18.59 -4.94
N THR A 500 23.73 -18.02 -4.07
CA THR A 500 25.14 -18.39 -3.96
C THR A 500 25.29 -19.81 -3.46
N LEU A 501 24.56 -20.18 -2.41
CA LEU A 501 24.62 -21.51 -1.82
C LEU A 501 24.11 -22.58 -2.78
N PHE A 502 22.86 -22.44 -3.25
CA PHE A 502 22.24 -23.42 -4.12
C PHE A 502 22.83 -23.43 -5.53
N GLY A 503 23.18 -22.24 -6.07
CA GLY A 503 23.77 -22.12 -7.41
C GLY A 503 25.09 -22.84 -7.55
N LEU A 504 25.95 -22.76 -6.55
CA LEU A 504 27.25 -23.45 -6.57
C LEU A 504 27.09 -24.99 -6.60
N PHE A 505 26.08 -25.56 -5.93
CA PHE A 505 25.93 -27.02 -5.82
C PHE A 505 24.97 -27.60 -6.86
N LEU A 506 23.85 -26.94 -7.16
CA LEU A 506 22.81 -27.48 -8.03
C LEU A 506 23.09 -27.25 -9.51
N THR A 507 23.67 -26.08 -9.89
CA THR A 507 23.95 -25.77 -11.31
C THR A 507 24.80 -26.83 -12.01
N PRO A 508 25.96 -27.30 -11.46
CA PRO A 508 26.74 -28.33 -12.11
C PRO A 508 26.00 -29.66 -12.22
N VAL A 509 25.13 -30.01 -11.24
CA VAL A 509 24.33 -31.24 -11.30
C VAL A 509 23.28 -31.13 -12.41
N PHE A 510 22.59 -29.98 -12.52
CA PHE A 510 21.64 -29.74 -13.60
C PHE A 510 22.30 -29.76 -14.98
N TYR A 511 23.45 -29.12 -15.12
CA TYR A 511 24.23 -29.15 -16.37
C TYR A 511 24.54 -30.58 -16.78
N VAL A 512 25.18 -31.36 -15.91
CA VAL A 512 25.59 -32.75 -16.23
C VAL A 512 24.36 -33.64 -16.49
N ALA A 513 23.26 -33.48 -15.72
CA ALA A 513 22.04 -34.28 -15.93
C ALA A 513 21.41 -33.98 -17.30
N LEU A 514 21.21 -32.72 -17.63
CA LEU A 514 20.56 -32.31 -18.87
C LEU A 514 21.43 -32.61 -20.10
N ARG A 515 22.75 -32.42 -19.98
CA ARG A 515 23.68 -32.78 -21.09
C ARG A 515 23.75 -34.29 -21.28
N SER A 516 23.74 -35.09 -20.23
CA SER A 516 23.72 -36.55 -20.35
C SER A 516 22.41 -37.08 -20.97
N LEU A 517 21.28 -36.41 -20.78
CA LEU A 517 20.00 -36.74 -21.41
C LEU A 517 19.94 -36.32 -22.90
N ALA A 518 20.58 -35.23 -23.23
CA ALA A 518 20.53 -34.70 -24.62
C ALA A 518 21.30 -35.55 -25.65
N ASN A 519 22.26 -36.37 -25.23
CA ASN A 519 23.06 -37.35 -26.00
C ASN A 519 23.55 -36.87 -27.37
N ARG A 520 23.68 -35.55 -27.60
CA ARG A 520 24.13 -34.92 -28.83
C ARG A 520 25.46 -34.21 -28.60
N PRO A 521 26.48 -34.41 -29.48
CA PRO A 521 27.71 -33.64 -29.41
C PRO A 521 27.39 -32.15 -29.62
N LEU A 522 28.08 -31.26 -28.88
CA LEU A 522 28.00 -29.82 -29.14
C LEU A 522 28.63 -29.54 -30.52
N VAL A 523 27.91 -28.84 -31.37
CA VAL A 523 28.46 -28.42 -32.68
C VAL A 523 29.40 -27.23 -32.42
N SER A 524 30.67 -27.42 -32.76
CA SER A 524 31.64 -26.32 -32.75
C SER A 524 31.39 -25.47 -34.01
N HIS A 525 30.96 -24.23 -33.82
CA HIS A 525 31.07 -23.22 -34.88
C HIS A 525 32.53 -22.71 -34.85
N ALA A 526 33.45 -23.48 -35.41
CA ALA A 526 34.77 -22.92 -35.74
C ALA A 526 34.52 -21.76 -36.75
N PRO A 527 35.11 -20.57 -36.51
CA PRO A 527 35.07 -19.54 -37.56
C PRO A 527 35.64 -20.13 -38.83
N ALA A 528 34.89 -19.97 -39.92
CA ALA A 528 35.33 -20.41 -41.25
C ALA A 528 36.75 -19.87 -41.49
N ALA A 529 37.69 -20.77 -41.76
CA ALA A 529 39.05 -20.37 -42.14
C ALA A 529 38.95 -19.35 -43.25
N PRO A 530 39.74 -18.24 -43.24
CA PRO A 530 39.73 -17.31 -44.34
C PRO A 530 40.07 -18.07 -45.63
N ALA A 531 39.20 -17.94 -46.62
CA ALA A 531 39.42 -18.53 -47.93
C ALA A 531 40.82 -18.16 -48.42
N ALA A 532 41.65 -19.18 -48.66
CA ALA A 532 42.98 -18.97 -49.24
C ALA A 532 42.82 -18.16 -50.52
N ALA A 533 43.47 -17.02 -50.56
CA ALA A 533 43.59 -16.23 -51.78
C ALA A 533 44.19 -17.13 -52.84
N VAL A 534 43.43 -17.40 -53.87
CA VAL A 534 43.93 -18.02 -55.10
C VAL A 534 44.63 -16.91 -55.86
N ASP A 535 45.95 -16.91 -55.80
CA ASP A 535 46.80 -16.14 -56.69
C ASP A 535 46.56 -16.62 -58.12
N ALA A 536 46.16 -15.72 -59.02
CA ALA A 536 46.31 -15.80 -60.45
C ALA A 536 46.68 -14.41 -61.00
#